data_81a14a8f10683cf3037a70cd48239009
#
_entry.id   81a14a8f10683cf3037a70cd48239009
#
_cell.length_a   1.000
_cell.length_b   1.000
_cell.length_c   1.000
_cell.angle_alpha   90.00
_cell.angle_beta   90.00
_cell.angle_gamma   90.00
#
_symmetry.space_group_name_H-M   'P 1'
#
loop_
_entity.id
_entity.type
_entity.pdbx_description
1 polymer ?
#
loop_
_entity_poly.entity_id
_entity_poly.type
_entity_poly.pdbx_seq_one_letter_code
_entity_poly.pdbx_strand_id
1 'polypeptide(L)'
;MMLKKTIIPIILLFPFLIFNLSCHSQEKHYYDIVFVNGLIIDGTGDSAYRADIGIADGIIKKIGKITKQGKIVVDIEGKIISPGFIDTHSHHDEGMFKMSHMLAAVSQGITTIFIGQDGFSDYPLSELVDRIHNHPIAVNIASFIGHNTIRSNIMRDDYKRKATIDEIRRMEKMLSSELESGAWGLSSGLEYDPGIYSENNEIISLAKIASRNKSRYISHIRSEDRYFWSAIDEIISIGKEAQIPVQISHIKLAMKSLINQTDRLLKVLNNARSEGIIVSADIYPYTYWQSTMQVLFPKRDFNNKSSAEFALTEITSPEGVIVSEYTPSPNYKDMLLSEIAELLNQDPYALLMNMIDSTLDNDHSES
;
A
#
# COMPACT_ATOMS: atom_id res chain seq x y z
N MET A 1 -98.02 -49.33 32.85
CA MET A 1 -96.80 -50.11 32.99
C MET A 1 -95.68 -49.27 32.38
N MET A 2 -94.97 -48.48 33.20
CA MET A 2 -94.00 -47.50 32.77
C MET A 2 -92.58 -48.12 32.96
N LEU A 3 -91.85 -48.24 31.85
CA LEU A 3 -90.44 -48.64 31.91
C LEU A 3 -89.54 -47.39 32.17
N LYS A 4 -88.80 -47.45 33.29
CA LYS A 4 -87.79 -46.47 33.63
C LYS A 4 -86.52 -46.76 32.82
N LYS A 5 -86.12 -45.82 31.98
CA LYS A 5 -84.80 -45.88 31.33
C LYS A 5 -83.72 -45.28 32.26
N THR A 6 -82.75 -46.12 32.65
CA THR A 6 -81.58 -45.69 33.41
C THR A 6 -80.53 -45.17 32.44
N ILE A 7 -80.12 -43.89 32.60
CA ILE A 7 -79.03 -43.26 31.85
C ILE A 7 -77.78 -43.43 32.67
N ILE A 8 -76.73 -44.09 32.10
CA ILE A 8 -75.44 -44.21 32.68
C ILE A 8 -74.53 -43.06 32.05
N PRO A 9 -73.97 -42.19 32.86
CA PRO A 9 -73.04 -41.17 32.29
C PRO A 9 -71.70 -41.82 31.99
N ILE A 10 -71.31 -41.75 30.71
CA ILE A 10 -69.97 -42.10 30.28
C ILE A 10 -69.04 -40.91 30.62
N ILE A 11 -68.15 -41.12 31.60
CA ILE A 11 -67.08 -40.17 31.93
C ILE A 11 -65.92 -40.38 30.91
N LEU A 12 -65.76 -39.49 29.94
CA LEU A 12 -64.66 -39.44 29.06
C LEU A 12 -63.44 -38.81 29.79
N LEU A 13 -62.46 -39.67 30.20
CA LEU A 13 -61.17 -39.26 30.66
C LEU A 13 -60.40 -38.77 29.46
N PHE A 14 -60.22 -37.47 29.31
CA PHE A 14 -59.23 -36.86 28.38
C PHE A 14 -57.85 -36.90 29.04
N PRO A 15 -56.81 -37.57 28.44
CA PRO A 15 -55.48 -37.44 28.96
C PRO A 15 -54.96 -36.03 28.65
N PHE A 16 -54.71 -35.22 29.69
CA PHE A 16 -53.96 -33.97 29.57
C PHE A 16 -52.51 -34.29 29.20
N LEU A 17 -52.18 -34.25 27.89
CA LEU A 17 -50.82 -34.24 27.40
C LEU A 17 -50.23 -32.88 27.78
N ILE A 18 -49.44 -32.85 28.87
CA ILE A 18 -48.61 -31.68 29.23
C ILE A 18 -47.49 -31.61 28.21
N PHE A 19 -47.69 -30.83 27.16
CA PHE A 19 -46.58 -30.37 26.32
C PHE A 19 -45.67 -29.49 27.17
N ASN A 20 -44.57 -30.04 27.66
CA ASN A 20 -43.44 -29.24 28.14
C ASN A 20 -42.87 -28.48 26.95
N LEU A 21 -43.40 -27.29 26.68
CA LEU A 21 -42.74 -26.28 25.88
C LEU A 21 -41.49 -25.86 26.66
N SER A 22 -40.37 -26.55 26.41
CA SER A 22 -39.06 -26.02 26.76
C SER A 22 -38.87 -24.71 25.97
N CYS A 23 -39.26 -23.62 26.57
CA CYS A 23 -38.94 -22.31 26.13
C CYS A 23 -37.40 -22.18 26.28
N HIS A 24 -36.67 -22.52 25.23
CA HIS A 24 -35.28 -22.13 25.10
C HIS A 24 -35.31 -20.60 25.04
N SER A 25 -35.15 -19.96 26.18
CA SER A 25 -34.82 -18.55 26.20
C SER A 25 -33.49 -18.41 25.46
N GLN A 26 -33.54 -17.92 24.21
CA GLN A 26 -32.33 -17.50 23.56
C GLN A 26 -31.67 -16.48 24.50
N GLU A 27 -30.55 -16.86 25.09
CA GLU A 27 -29.76 -15.92 25.89
C GLU A 27 -29.46 -14.72 25.01
N LYS A 28 -29.95 -13.55 25.40
CA LYS A 28 -29.79 -12.33 24.64
C LYS A 28 -28.36 -11.84 24.82
N HIS A 29 -27.46 -12.28 23.92
CA HIS A 29 -26.09 -11.80 23.91
C HIS A 29 -26.05 -10.32 23.52
N TYR A 30 -25.30 -9.55 24.28
CA TYR A 30 -25.18 -8.09 24.10
C TYR A 30 -24.08 -7.74 23.10
N TYR A 31 -23.13 -8.67 22.93
CA TYR A 31 -21.98 -8.56 22.03
C TYR A 31 -21.84 -9.83 21.19
N ASP A 32 -21.35 -9.69 19.97
CA ASP A 32 -20.95 -10.83 19.16
C ASP A 32 -19.66 -11.44 19.69
N ILE A 33 -18.70 -10.57 20.04
CA ILE A 33 -17.40 -10.98 20.59
C ILE A 33 -17.07 -10.09 21.81
N VAL A 34 -16.54 -10.69 22.86
CA VAL A 34 -15.93 -10.00 23.99
C VAL A 34 -14.51 -10.50 24.15
N PHE A 35 -13.55 -9.59 24.08
CA PHE A 35 -12.18 -9.86 24.50
C PHE A 35 -12.01 -9.43 25.96
N VAL A 36 -11.56 -10.35 26.82
CA VAL A 36 -11.35 -10.08 28.26
C VAL A 36 -9.86 -10.14 28.61
N ASN A 37 -9.50 -9.46 29.71
CA ASN A 37 -8.13 -9.45 30.24
C ASN A 37 -7.06 -8.89 29.29
N GLY A 38 -7.44 -8.00 28.37
CA GLY A 38 -6.50 -7.39 27.40
C GLY A 38 -5.68 -6.25 28.01
N LEU A 39 -4.45 -6.06 27.50
CA LEU A 39 -3.68 -4.83 27.68
C LEU A 39 -3.87 -3.97 26.43
N ILE A 40 -4.58 -2.87 26.56
CA ILE A 40 -4.97 -2.03 25.40
C ILE A 40 -3.86 -1.02 25.11
N ILE A 41 -3.46 -0.95 23.82
CA ILE A 41 -2.65 0.12 23.23
C ILE A 41 -3.48 0.69 22.09
N ASP A 42 -4.13 1.83 22.28
CA ASP A 42 -5.16 2.36 21.40
C ASP A 42 -4.63 3.31 20.30
N GLY A 43 -3.34 3.58 20.28
CA GLY A 43 -2.70 4.46 19.28
C GLY A 43 -2.77 5.95 19.60
N THR A 44 -3.31 6.36 20.77
CA THR A 44 -3.37 7.77 21.19
C THR A 44 -2.01 8.32 21.62
N GLY A 45 -1.05 7.45 21.93
CA GLY A 45 0.24 7.79 22.52
C GLY A 45 0.25 7.74 24.06
N ASP A 46 -0.91 7.49 24.68
CA ASP A 46 -1.03 7.31 26.10
C ASP A 46 -0.50 5.94 26.56
N SER A 47 -0.30 5.80 27.89
CA SER A 47 0.15 4.55 28.48
C SER A 47 -0.87 3.43 28.28
N ALA A 48 -0.39 2.19 28.03
CA ALA A 48 -1.22 1.01 27.94
C ALA A 48 -2.05 0.81 29.23
N TYR A 49 -3.30 0.35 29.07
CA TYR A 49 -4.23 0.13 30.18
C TYR A 49 -4.97 -1.21 30.05
N ARG A 50 -5.42 -1.79 31.17
CA ARG A 50 -6.17 -3.05 31.17
C ARG A 50 -7.66 -2.78 30.96
N ALA A 51 -8.25 -3.45 29.98
CA ALA A 51 -9.67 -3.39 29.72
C ALA A 51 -10.18 -4.61 28.93
N ASP A 52 -11.49 -4.81 28.96
CA ASP A 52 -12.20 -5.69 28.05
C ASP A 52 -12.71 -4.90 26.84
N ILE A 53 -12.93 -5.56 25.71
CA ILE A 53 -13.50 -4.97 24.49
C ILE A 53 -14.74 -5.77 24.11
N GLY A 54 -15.89 -5.10 23.97
CA GLY A 54 -17.14 -5.67 23.48
C GLY A 54 -17.46 -5.18 22.07
N ILE A 55 -17.64 -6.12 21.14
CA ILE A 55 -17.93 -5.88 19.73
C ILE A 55 -19.32 -6.40 19.41
N ALA A 56 -20.14 -5.58 18.73
CA ALA A 56 -21.41 -5.98 18.16
C ALA A 56 -21.59 -5.30 16.79
N ASP A 57 -22.14 -6.03 15.84
CA ASP A 57 -22.34 -5.55 14.45
C ASP A 57 -21.06 -5.03 13.80
N GLY A 58 -19.91 -5.68 14.06
CA GLY A 58 -18.61 -5.29 13.55
C GLY A 58 -18.02 -4.01 14.16
N ILE A 59 -18.66 -3.44 15.20
CA ILE A 59 -18.28 -2.17 15.82
C ILE A 59 -17.89 -2.39 17.27
N ILE A 60 -16.81 -1.75 17.73
CA ILE A 60 -16.45 -1.67 19.15
C ILE A 60 -17.52 -0.83 19.87
N LYS A 61 -18.36 -1.48 20.68
CA LYS A 61 -19.43 -0.83 21.44
C LYS A 61 -18.99 -0.40 22.83
N LYS A 62 -17.95 -1.06 23.38
CA LYS A 62 -17.42 -0.76 24.70
C LYS A 62 -15.98 -1.15 24.85
N ILE A 63 -15.20 -0.28 25.50
CA ILE A 63 -13.89 -0.56 26.07
C ILE A 63 -14.01 -0.28 27.57
N GLY A 64 -13.53 -1.19 28.43
CA GLY A 64 -13.60 -1.11 29.88
C GLY A 64 -14.11 -2.40 30.48
N LYS A 65 -14.52 -2.39 31.75
CA LYS A 65 -15.06 -3.58 32.42
C LYS A 65 -16.41 -3.99 31.77
N ILE A 66 -16.47 -5.23 31.27
CA ILE A 66 -17.66 -5.80 30.65
C ILE A 66 -18.28 -6.85 31.59
N THR A 67 -19.56 -6.65 31.93
CA THR A 67 -20.34 -7.57 32.78
C THR A 67 -21.43 -8.30 31.99
N LYS A 68 -21.63 -7.94 30.73
CA LYS A 68 -22.66 -8.53 29.84
C LYS A 68 -22.06 -9.61 28.97
N GLN A 69 -22.85 -10.64 28.66
CA GLN A 69 -22.39 -11.80 27.87
C GLN A 69 -22.19 -11.46 26.38
N GLY A 70 -21.13 -12.02 25.80
CA GLY A 70 -20.92 -12.11 24.37
C GLY A 70 -21.23 -13.51 23.85
N LYS A 71 -21.60 -13.63 22.57
CA LYS A 71 -21.73 -14.94 21.90
C LYS A 71 -20.41 -15.71 21.93
N ILE A 72 -19.30 -15.00 21.73
CA ILE A 72 -17.93 -15.51 21.81
C ILE A 72 -17.21 -14.69 22.86
N VAL A 73 -16.56 -15.36 23.81
CA VAL A 73 -15.69 -14.73 24.80
C VAL A 73 -14.28 -15.27 24.62
N VAL A 74 -13.31 -14.39 24.41
CA VAL A 74 -11.90 -14.74 24.20
C VAL A 74 -11.09 -14.13 25.32
N ASP A 75 -10.45 -14.96 26.13
CA ASP A 75 -9.48 -14.50 27.11
C ASP A 75 -8.14 -14.20 26.41
N ILE A 76 -7.71 -12.96 26.49
CA ILE A 76 -6.45 -12.48 25.88
C ILE A 76 -5.24 -12.78 26.77
N GLU A 77 -5.47 -13.23 28.01
CA GLU A 77 -4.40 -13.62 28.92
C GLU A 77 -3.33 -12.53 29.15
N GLY A 78 -3.75 -11.27 29.12
CA GLY A 78 -2.84 -10.11 29.30
C GLY A 78 -2.01 -9.75 28.06
N LYS A 79 -2.23 -10.39 26.92
CA LYS A 79 -1.63 -9.97 25.64
C LYS A 79 -2.13 -8.60 25.23
N ILE A 80 -1.42 -7.97 24.30
CA ILE A 80 -1.76 -6.64 23.79
C ILE A 80 -2.92 -6.73 22.79
N ILE A 81 -3.86 -5.80 22.91
CA ILE A 81 -4.86 -5.50 21.89
C ILE A 81 -4.58 -4.09 21.37
N SER A 82 -4.43 -3.95 20.07
CA SER A 82 -4.26 -2.66 19.39
C SER A 82 -5.18 -2.56 18.18
N PRO A 83 -5.43 -1.35 17.64
CA PRO A 83 -5.97 -1.22 16.29
C PRO A 83 -5.12 -2.00 15.29
N GLY A 84 -5.73 -2.48 14.22
CA GLY A 84 -4.99 -3.06 13.10
C GLY A 84 -4.03 -2.05 12.48
N PHE A 85 -2.86 -2.50 12.06
CA PHE A 85 -1.88 -1.64 11.42
C PHE A 85 -2.34 -1.19 10.04
N ILE A 86 -1.92 0.01 9.67
CA ILE A 86 -2.15 0.60 8.35
C ILE A 86 -0.81 0.65 7.63
N ASP A 87 -0.67 -0.11 6.54
CA ASP A 87 0.47 -0.03 5.65
C ASP A 87 0.21 1.07 4.61
N THR A 88 0.92 2.18 4.72
CA THR A 88 0.70 3.36 3.90
C THR A 88 1.41 3.30 2.54
N HIS A 89 2.23 2.26 2.30
CA HIS A 89 2.95 2.04 1.06
C HIS A 89 3.03 0.53 0.77
N SER A 90 2.17 0.04 -0.12
CA SER A 90 2.04 -1.38 -0.41
C SER A 90 1.95 -1.65 -1.90
N HIS A 91 2.60 -2.73 -2.35
CA HIS A 91 2.51 -3.27 -3.72
C HIS A 91 1.75 -4.60 -3.76
N HIS A 92 0.86 -4.85 -2.79
CA HIS A 92 0.04 -6.07 -2.76
C HIS A 92 -1.03 -6.12 -3.88
N ASP A 93 -1.29 -5.01 -4.58
CA ASP A 93 -2.08 -4.97 -5.82
C ASP A 93 -1.57 -5.97 -6.87
N GLU A 94 -0.26 -6.21 -6.91
CA GLU A 94 0.37 -7.23 -7.76
C GLU A 94 0.07 -8.67 -7.34
N GLY A 95 -1.15 -9.06 -7.19
CA GLY A 95 -1.47 -10.45 -6.86
C GLY A 95 -2.54 -10.65 -5.80
N MET A 96 -3.11 -9.58 -5.26
CA MET A 96 -4.13 -9.65 -4.21
C MET A 96 -5.34 -10.51 -4.61
N PHE A 97 -5.71 -10.55 -5.88
CA PHE A 97 -6.81 -11.40 -6.35
C PHE A 97 -6.44 -12.88 -6.49
N LYS A 98 -5.15 -13.21 -6.60
CA LYS A 98 -4.65 -14.59 -6.56
C LYS A 98 -4.50 -15.10 -5.13
N MET A 99 -4.15 -14.19 -4.21
CA MET A 99 -3.91 -14.48 -2.80
C MET A 99 -4.83 -13.64 -1.90
N SER A 100 -6.15 -13.73 -2.12
CA SER A 100 -7.16 -12.88 -1.47
C SER A 100 -7.20 -12.96 0.06
N HIS A 101 -6.64 -14.03 0.63
CA HIS A 101 -6.45 -14.16 2.09
C HIS A 101 -5.38 -13.21 2.66
N MET A 102 -4.58 -12.55 1.82
CA MET A 102 -3.59 -11.53 2.20
C MET A 102 -2.71 -11.92 3.39
N LEU A 103 -2.28 -13.21 3.44
CA LEU A 103 -1.63 -13.78 4.61
C LEU A 103 -0.36 -13.02 5.03
N ALA A 104 0.42 -12.53 4.08
CA ALA A 104 1.62 -11.74 4.34
C ALA A 104 1.32 -10.46 5.14
N ALA A 105 0.20 -9.80 4.87
CA ALA A 105 -0.24 -8.61 5.60
C ALA A 105 -0.92 -8.99 6.92
N VAL A 106 -1.93 -9.86 6.86
CA VAL A 106 -2.77 -10.22 8.03
C VAL A 106 -1.95 -10.86 9.15
N SER A 107 -0.97 -11.72 8.81
CA SER A 107 -0.11 -12.36 9.82
C SER A 107 0.76 -11.38 10.61
N GLN A 108 0.95 -10.17 10.11
CA GLN A 108 1.65 -9.08 10.77
C GLN A 108 0.71 -8.07 11.44
N GLY A 109 -0.60 -8.35 11.45
CA GLY A 109 -1.61 -7.46 12.04
C GLY A 109 -1.98 -6.26 11.16
N ILE A 110 -1.59 -6.26 9.88
CA ILE A 110 -1.99 -5.24 8.91
C ILE A 110 -3.42 -5.52 8.48
N THR A 111 -4.30 -4.53 8.64
CA THR A 111 -5.74 -4.63 8.32
C THR A 111 -6.16 -3.65 7.24
N THR A 112 -5.29 -2.71 6.88
CA THR A 112 -5.52 -1.72 5.82
C THR A 112 -4.23 -1.49 5.06
N ILE A 113 -4.31 -1.49 3.74
CA ILE A 113 -3.17 -1.21 2.84
C ILE A 113 -3.51 -0.07 1.89
N PHE A 114 -2.47 0.70 1.54
CA PHE A 114 -2.55 1.74 0.53
C PHE A 114 -1.76 1.29 -0.70
N ILE A 115 -2.45 1.10 -1.80
CA ILE A 115 -1.92 0.67 -3.10
C ILE A 115 -1.90 1.82 -4.11
N GLY A 116 -1.50 1.54 -5.34
CA GLY A 116 -1.35 2.56 -6.38
C GLY A 116 -0.12 3.44 -6.11
N GLN A 117 0.97 2.81 -5.72
CA GLN A 117 2.22 3.45 -5.31
C GLN A 117 3.16 3.73 -6.50
N ASP A 118 4.18 4.54 -6.24
CA ASP A 118 5.30 4.82 -7.15
C ASP A 118 4.88 5.25 -8.56
N GLY A 119 3.73 5.93 -8.63
CA GLY A 119 3.18 6.48 -9.86
C GLY A 119 2.35 5.52 -10.71
N PHE A 120 2.19 4.27 -10.32
CA PHE A 120 1.40 3.27 -11.03
C PHE A 120 0.16 2.87 -10.23
N SER A 121 -0.97 2.72 -10.90
CA SER A 121 -2.23 2.32 -10.29
C SER A 121 -3.15 1.65 -11.30
N ASP A 122 -4.10 0.85 -10.80
CA ASP A 122 -5.27 0.49 -11.61
C ASP A 122 -6.00 1.75 -12.11
N TYR A 123 -6.53 1.69 -13.32
CA TYR A 123 -7.31 2.75 -13.93
C TYR A 123 -8.36 2.15 -14.89
N PRO A 124 -9.63 2.59 -14.82
CA PRO A 124 -10.20 3.51 -13.82
C PRO A 124 -10.36 2.83 -12.45
N LEU A 125 -10.35 3.62 -11.38
CA LEU A 125 -10.50 3.13 -10.00
C LEU A 125 -11.81 2.37 -9.79
N SER A 126 -12.88 2.74 -10.50
CA SER A 126 -14.17 2.05 -10.43
C SER A 126 -14.08 0.57 -10.79
N GLU A 127 -13.25 0.19 -11.76
CA GLU A 127 -13.04 -1.22 -12.13
C GLU A 127 -12.35 -2.00 -11.00
N LEU A 128 -11.39 -1.38 -10.31
CA LEU A 128 -10.77 -1.98 -9.14
C LEU A 128 -11.79 -2.21 -8.02
N VAL A 129 -12.64 -1.21 -7.75
CA VAL A 129 -13.70 -1.31 -6.74
C VAL A 129 -14.68 -2.43 -7.08
N ASP A 130 -15.11 -2.54 -8.33
CA ASP A 130 -15.99 -3.61 -8.79
C ASP A 130 -15.33 -4.99 -8.67
N ARG A 131 -14.04 -5.10 -8.99
CA ARG A 131 -13.28 -6.35 -8.81
C ARG A 131 -13.20 -6.77 -7.35
N ILE A 132 -12.95 -5.83 -6.42
CA ILE A 132 -12.91 -6.10 -4.98
C ILE A 132 -14.29 -6.52 -4.46
N HIS A 133 -15.37 -5.89 -4.89
CA HIS A 133 -16.73 -6.29 -4.53
C HIS A 133 -17.05 -7.72 -4.97
N ASN A 134 -16.65 -8.10 -6.17
CA ASN A 134 -16.89 -9.43 -6.72
C ASN A 134 -15.92 -10.49 -6.18
N HIS A 135 -14.74 -10.10 -5.76
CA HIS A 135 -13.68 -10.97 -5.21
C HIS A 135 -13.12 -10.34 -3.94
N PRO A 136 -13.83 -10.47 -2.80
CA PRO A 136 -13.41 -9.87 -1.54
C PRO A 136 -12.03 -10.35 -1.10
N ILE A 137 -11.26 -9.43 -0.52
CA ILE A 137 -9.93 -9.65 0.03
C ILE A 137 -9.93 -9.37 1.54
N ALA A 138 -8.97 -9.97 2.25
CA ALA A 138 -8.98 -10.03 3.72
C ALA A 138 -8.61 -8.72 4.44
N VAL A 139 -8.21 -7.66 3.70
CA VAL A 139 -7.82 -6.35 4.26
C VAL A 139 -8.61 -5.23 3.60
N ASN A 140 -8.72 -4.09 4.29
CA ASN A 140 -9.25 -2.88 3.67
C ASN A 140 -8.23 -2.30 2.70
N ILE A 141 -8.73 -1.68 1.62
CA ILE A 141 -7.90 -1.07 0.58
C ILE A 141 -8.25 0.39 0.42
N ALA A 142 -7.22 1.22 0.32
CA ALA A 142 -7.26 2.55 -0.24
C ALA A 142 -6.28 2.62 -1.40
N SER A 143 -6.63 3.32 -2.48
CA SER A 143 -5.76 3.45 -3.65
C SER A 143 -5.42 4.91 -3.93
N PHE A 144 -4.16 5.17 -4.21
CA PHE A 144 -3.76 6.37 -4.92
C PHE A 144 -4.03 6.21 -6.41
N ILE A 145 -4.09 7.33 -7.13
CA ILE A 145 -3.99 7.34 -8.59
C ILE A 145 -2.58 7.73 -9.00
N GLY A 146 -1.98 6.91 -9.87
CA GLY A 146 -0.59 7.06 -10.28
C GLY A 146 -0.39 8.13 -11.35
N HIS A 147 0.56 9.05 -11.13
CA HIS A 147 0.99 10.02 -12.14
C HIS A 147 1.49 9.34 -13.42
N ASN A 148 2.28 8.26 -13.29
CA ASN A 148 2.82 7.54 -14.44
C ASN A 148 1.69 6.88 -15.25
N THR A 149 0.67 6.33 -14.56
CA THR A 149 -0.55 5.82 -15.20
C THR A 149 -1.30 6.92 -15.95
N ILE A 150 -1.51 8.09 -15.31
CA ILE A 150 -2.16 9.25 -15.95
C ILE A 150 -1.37 9.70 -17.18
N ARG A 151 -0.05 9.84 -17.04
CA ARG A 151 0.85 10.31 -18.08
C ARG A 151 0.86 9.36 -19.28
N SER A 152 0.96 8.06 -19.05
CA SER A 152 0.88 7.03 -20.09
C SER A 152 -0.46 7.08 -20.84
N ASN A 153 -1.57 7.23 -20.14
CA ASN A 153 -2.90 7.31 -20.77
C ASN A 153 -3.06 8.56 -21.64
N ILE A 154 -2.44 9.68 -21.28
CA ILE A 154 -2.58 10.94 -22.00
C ILE A 154 -1.58 11.08 -23.14
N MET A 155 -0.32 10.68 -22.92
CA MET A 155 0.77 10.88 -23.87
C MET A 155 1.11 9.63 -24.69
N ARG A 156 0.69 8.45 -24.21
CA ARG A 156 0.96 7.16 -24.87
C ARG A 156 2.46 7.00 -25.17
N ASP A 157 2.84 6.60 -26.37
CA ASP A 157 4.23 6.35 -26.76
C ASP A 157 5.10 7.63 -26.83
N ASP A 158 4.46 8.82 -26.86
CA ASP A 158 5.17 10.12 -26.96
C ASP A 158 5.53 10.70 -25.57
N TYR A 159 5.66 9.87 -24.55
CA TYR A 159 5.91 10.29 -23.17
C TYR A 159 7.36 10.73 -22.89
N LYS A 160 8.32 10.43 -23.77
CA LYS A 160 9.77 10.72 -23.55
C LYS A 160 10.14 12.19 -23.78
N ARG A 161 9.23 13.10 -23.49
CA ARG A 161 9.36 14.57 -23.59
C ARG A 161 8.55 15.26 -22.50
N LYS A 162 8.75 16.55 -22.35
CA LYS A 162 7.89 17.39 -21.50
C LYS A 162 6.46 17.40 -22.02
N ALA A 163 5.49 17.38 -21.10
CA ALA A 163 4.08 17.53 -21.48
C ALA A 163 3.76 18.97 -21.88
N THR A 164 2.90 19.10 -22.86
CA THR A 164 2.31 20.40 -23.24
C THR A 164 1.29 20.86 -22.19
N ILE A 165 0.96 22.16 -22.20
CA ILE A 165 -0.06 22.71 -21.31
C ILE A 165 -1.40 21.99 -21.47
N ASP A 166 -1.78 21.62 -22.70
CA ASP A 166 -3.04 20.93 -22.97
C ASP A 166 -3.02 19.48 -22.49
N GLU A 167 -1.88 18.80 -22.57
CA GLU A 167 -1.71 17.46 -21.97
C GLU A 167 -1.80 17.53 -20.46
N ILE A 168 -1.16 18.51 -19.81
CA ILE A 168 -1.28 18.72 -18.36
C ILE A 168 -2.75 18.95 -17.97
N ARG A 169 -3.50 19.78 -18.70
CA ARG A 169 -4.94 19.99 -18.44
C ARG A 169 -5.76 18.70 -18.57
N ARG A 170 -5.41 17.85 -19.53
CA ARG A 170 -6.06 16.53 -19.66
C ARG A 170 -5.73 15.62 -18.50
N MET A 171 -4.48 15.62 -18.03
CA MET A 171 -4.04 14.89 -16.84
C MET A 171 -4.78 15.40 -15.59
N GLU A 172 -4.88 16.72 -15.40
CA GLU A 172 -5.63 17.35 -14.30
C GLU A 172 -7.10 16.88 -14.28
N LYS A 173 -7.76 16.84 -15.43
CA LYS A 173 -9.14 16.39 -15.56
C LYS A 173 -9.28 14.90 -15.20
N MET A 174 -8.36 14.06 -15.67
CA MET A 174 -8.34 12.65 -15.37
C MET A 174 -8.14 12.40 -13.87
N LEU A 175 -7.17 13.08 -13.26
CA LEU A 175 -6.94 13.00 -11.81
C LEU A 175 -8.18 13.45 -11.00
N SER A 176 -8.83 14.58 -11.40
CA SER A 176 -10.03 15.06 -10.71
C SER A 176 -11.14 14.03 -10.71
N SER A 177 -11.38 13.37 -11.85
CA SER A 177 -12.39 12.31 -11.97
C SER A 177 -12.12 11.13 -11.05
N GLU A 178 -10.86 10.70 -10.95
CA GLU A 178 -10.50 9.57 -10.09
C GLU A 178 -10.58 9.93 -8.60
N LEU A 179 -10.21 11.17 -8.21
CA LEU A 179 -10.38 11.65 -6.85
C LEU A 179 -11.87 11.74 -6.45
N GLU A 180 -12.74 12.18 -7.36
CA GLU A 180 -14.19 12.18 -7.17
C GLU A 180 -14.76 10.76 -7.05
N SER A 181 -14.12 9.77 -7.70
CA SER A 181 -14.47 8.35 -7.62
C SER A 181 -13.95 7.67 -6.34
N GLY A 182 -13.19 8.39 -5.49
CA GLY A 182 -12.75 7.91 -4.18
C GLY A 182 -11.26 7.57 -4.09
N ALA A 183 -10.45 7.94 -5.07
CA ALA A 183 -8.99 7.83 -4.93
C ALA A 183 -8.50 8.65 -3.73
N TRP A 184 -7.54 8.07 -2.97
CA TRP A 184 -7.04 8.68 -1.74
C TRP A 184 -6.13 9.89 -1.98
N GLY A 185 -5.49 9.96 -3.13
CA GLY A 185 -4.57 11.02 -3.51
C GLY A 185 -3.83 10.71 -4.79
N LEU A 186 -2.74 11.44 -5.00
CA LEU A 186 -1.84 11.30 -6.14
C LEU A 186 -0.55 10.61 -5.69
N SER A 187 -0.11 9.57 -6.40
CA SER A 187 1.24 9.01 -6.28
C SER A 187 2.11 9.36 -7.49
N SER A 188 3.42 9.39 -7.34
CA SER A 188 4.35 9.47 -8.47
C SER A 188 5.59 8.61 -8.26
N GLY A 189 6.18 8.16 -9.38
CA GLY A 189 7.47 7.51 -9.44
C GLY A 189 8.36 8.27 -10.41
N LEU A 190 9.07 9.29 -9.90
CA LEU A 190 9.78 10.26 -10.74
C LEU A 190 11.16 9.75 -11.20
N GLU A 191 11.56 8.58 -10.75
CA GLU A 191 12.75 7.88 -11.22
C GLU A 191 12.43 6.84 -12.30
N TYR A 192 11.13 6.52 -12.48
CA TYR A 192 10.63 5.53 -13.44
C TYR A 192 10.08 6.17 -14.71
N ASP A 193 10.13 5.47 -15.84
CA ASP A 193 9.39 5.82 -17.04
C ASP A 193 7.87 5.64 -16.77
N PRO A 194 7.01 6.52 -17.23
CA PRO A 194 7.27 7.79 -17.93
C PRO A 194 7.51 8.99 -17.02
N GLY A 195 7.44 8.84 -15.69
CA GLY A 195 7.51 9.93 -14.69
C GLY A 195 8.81 10.73 -14.76
N ILE A 196 9.93 10.08 -15.09
CA ILE A 196 11.24 10.72 -15.15
C ILE A 196 11.32 11.88 -16.16
N TYR A 197 10.49 11.86 -17.21
CA TYR A 197 10.46 12.90 -18.25
C TYR A 197 9.55 14.08 -17.88
N SER A 198 8.86 14.02 -16.72
CA SER A 198 8.01 15.11 -16.24
C SER A 198 8.84 16.25 -15.67
N GLU A 199 8.33 17.47 -15.82
CA GLU A 199 8.86 18.66 -15.14
C GLU A 199 8.13 18.90 -13.82
N ASN A 200 8.76 19.65 -12.93
CA ASN A 200 8.20 19.96 -11.61
C ASN A 200 6.84 20.71 -11.71
N ASN A 201 6.66 21.57 -12.72
CA ASN A 201 5.40 22.29 -12.95
C ASN A 201 4.22 21.35 -13.27
N GLU A 202 4.47 20.24 -13.97
CA GLU A 202 3.46 19.21 -14.23
C GLU A 202 2.99 18.58 -12.92
N ILE A 203 3.94 18.16 -12.07
CA ILE A 203 3.62 17.53 -10.77
C ILE A 203 2.92 18.53 -9.85
N ILE A 204 3.38 19.79 -9.77
CA ILE A 204 2.74 20.83 -8.96
C ILE A 204 1.30 21.11 -9.43
N SER A 205 1.05 21.12 -10.75
CA SER A 205 -0.30 21.30 -11.29
C SER A 205 -1.24 20.19 -10.81
N LEU A 206 -0.81 18.93 -10.93
CA LEU A 206 -1.58 17.78 -10.47
C LEU A 206 -1.74 17.76 -8.94
N ALA A 207 -0.67 18.07 -8.20
CA ALA A 207 -0.72 18.17 -6.74
C ALA A 207 -1.71 19.26 -6.27
N LYS A 208 -1.87 20.37 -7.00
CA LYS A 208 -2.89 21.40 -6.72
C LYS A 208 -4.31 20.85 -6.91
N ILE A 209 -4.55 19.97 -7.88
CA ILE A 209 -5.84 19.29 -8.03
C ILE A 209 -6.10 18.38 -6.82
N ALA A 210 -5.12 17.56 -6.43
CA ALA A 210 -5.22 16.70 -5.25
C ALA A 210 -5.47 17.53 -3.97
N SER A 211 -4.78 18.65 -3.78
CA SER A 211 -4.96 19.55 -2.65
C SER A 211 -6.40 20.11 -2.56
N ARG A 212 -6.99 20.54 -3.68
CA ARG A 212 -8.39 21.03 -3.71
C ARG A 212 -9.39 19.95 -3.28
N ASN A 213 -9.08 18.69 -3.53
CA ASN A 213 -9.86 17.53 -3.09
C ASN A 213 -9.50 17.09 -1.66
N LYS A 214 -8.71 17.86 -0.90
CA LYS A 214 -8.25 17.55 0.46
C LYS A 214 -7.50 16.20 0.55
N SER A 215 -6.88 15.82 -0.54
CA SER A 215 -6.11 14.59 -0.69
C SER A 215 -4.64 14.82 -0.31
N ARG A 216 -3.77 13.86 -0.61
CA ARG A 216 -2.33 13.94 -0.35
C ARG A 216 -1.51 13.51 -1.56
N TYR A 217 -0.23 13.79 -1.50
CA TYR A 217 0.74 13.38 -2.50
C TYR A 217 1.79 12.47 -1.88
N ILE A 218 2.11 11.36 -2.54
CA ILE A 218 3.18 10.43 -2.17
C ILE A 218 4.09 10.22 -3.37
N SER A 219 5.38 10.08 -3.15
CA SER A 219 6.34 9.96 -4.24
C SER A 219 7.51 9.05 -3.95
N HIS A 220 7.76 8.08 -4.87
CA HIS A 220 9.12 7.67 -5.17
C HIS A 220 9.79 8.88 -5.83
N ILE A 221 10.74 9.47 -5.12
CA ILE A 221 11.36 10.74 -5.52
C ILE A 221 12.24 10.57 -6.76
N ARG A 222 12.59 11.68 -7.41
CA ARG A 222 13.30 11.69 -8.71
C ARG A 222 14.68 11.07 -8.68
N SER A 223 15.34 11.00 -7.52
CA SER A 223 16.58 10.29 -7.31
C SER A 223 16.77 9.98 -5.83
N GLU A 224 17.16 8.76 -5.53
CA GLU A 224 17.54 8.31 -4.19
C GLU A 224 19.05 8.26 -4.01
N ASP A 225 19.81 8.59 -5.07
CA ASP A 225 21.25 8.50 -5.16
C ASP A 225 21.91 9.89 -5.41
N ARG A 226 22.56 10.07 -6.58
CA ARG A 226 23.39 11.23 -6.93
C ARG A 226 22.69 12.58 -6.94
N TYR A 227 21.37 12.61 -7.16
CA TYR A 227 20.54 13.81 -7.13
C TYR A 227 19.59 13.87 -5.94
N PHE A 228 19.84 13.07 -4.90
CA PHE A 228 18.98 12.93 -3.72
C PHE A 228 18.54 14.27 -3.12
N TRP A 229 19.50 15.18 -2.88
CA TRP A 229 19.18 16.47 -2.24
C TRP A 229 18.25 17.33 -3.09
N SER A 230 18.44 17.33 -4.41
CA SER A 230 17.55 18.05 -5.33
C SER A 230 16.16 17.42 -5.36
N ALA A 231 16.05 16.10 -5.23
CA ALA A 231 14.77 15.40 -5.17
C ALA A 231 14.03 15.65 -3.84
N ILE A 232 14.76 15.79 -2.73
CA ILE A 232 14.18 16.21 -1.44
C ILE A 232 13.68 17.66 -1.52
N ASP A 233 14.45 18.57 -2.13
CA ASP A 233 14.02 19.95 -2.34
C ASP A 233 12.78 20.01 -3.26
N GLU A 234 12.72 19.17 -4.31
CA GLU A 234 11.57 19.07 -5.22
C GLU A 234 10.28 18.68 -4.47
N ILE A 235 10.30 17.61 -3.68
CA ILE A 235 9.07 17.17 -2.98
C ILE A 235 8.62 18.16 -1.91
N ILE A 236 9.56 18.84 -1.22
CA ILE A 236 9.25 19.91 -0.27
C ILE A 236 8.62 21.10 -1.00
N SER A 237 9.16 21.49 -2.17
CA SER A 237 8.62 22.54 -3.01
C SER A 237 7.20 22.21 -3.48
N ILE A 238 6.94 20.97 -3.91
CA ILE A 238 5.59 20.52 -4.27
C ILE A 238 4.63 20.68 -3.10
N GLY A 239 5.02 20.23 -1.91
CA GLY A 239 4.21 20.38 -0.69
C GLY A 239 3.87 21.83 -0.38
N LYS A 240 4.85 22.73 -0.52
CA LYS A 240 4.73 24.17 -0.28
C LYS A 240 3.84 24.85 -1.32
N GLU A 241 4.11 24.63 -2.61
CA GLU A 241 3.43 25.35 -3.71
C GLU A 241 2.00 24.83 -3.97
N ALA A 242 1.76 23.55 -3.76
CA ALA A 242 0.44 22.95 -3.87
C ALA A 242 -0.36 23.02 -2.56
N GLN A 243 0.27 23.39 -1.45
CA GLN A 243 -0.33 23.36 -0.09
C GLN A 243 -0.96 22.00 0.21
N ILE A 244 -0.20 20.93 0.01
CA ILE A 244 -0.64 19.53 0.14
C ILE A 244 0.27 18.78 1.10
N PRO A 245 -0.25 17.86 1.95
CA PRO A 245 0.58 16.92 2.68
C PRO A 245 1.36 16.03 1.71
N VAL A 246 2.67 15.92 1.91
CA VAL A 246 3.55 15.09 1.09
C VAL A 246 4.14 13.93 1.91
N GLN A 247 4.31 12.78 1.27
CA GLN A 247 4.98 11.63 1.82
C GLN A 247 6.09 11.18 0.87
N ILE A 248 7.29 10.95 1.42
CA ILE A 248 8.42 10.39 0.68
C ILE A 248 8.33 8.88 0.81
N SER A 249 8.18 8.18 -0.32
CA SER A 249 8.15 6.73 -0.38
C SER A 249 9.51 6.16 0.03
N HIS A 250 9.50 5.07 0.82
CA HIS A 250 10.66 4.23 1.16
C HIS A 250 12.00 5.00 1.28
N ILE A 251 11.99 6.11 2.03
CA ILE A 251 13.12 7.05 2.11
C ILE A 251 14.44 6.33 2.43
N LYS A 252 15.42 6.51 1.59
CA LYS A 252 16.75 5.91 1.75
C LYS A 252 17.84 6.82 1.20
N LEU A 253 19.04 6.68 1.74
CA LEU A 253 20.28 7.33 1.27
C LEU A 253 21.05 6.31 0.42
N ALA A 254 20.64 6.14 -0.84
CA ALA A 254 21.02 5.01 -1.68
C ALA A 254 22.38 5.20 -2.41
N MET A 255 23.33 5.91 -1.81
CA MET A 255 24.67 6.08 -2.35
C MET A 255 25.71 6.12 -1.22
N LYS A 256 26.90 5.59 -1.43
CA LYS A 256 27.98 5.51 -0.43
C LYS A 256 28.28 6.84 0.24
N SER A 257 28.36 7.92 -0.54
CA SER A 257 28.64 9.27 -0.01
C SER A 257 27.48 9.88 0.80
N LEU A 258 26.29 9.30 0.75
CA LEU A 258 25.10 9.75 1.49
C LEU A 258 24.90 9.01 2.82
N ILE A 259 25.47 7.81 3.03
CA ILE A 259 25.17 6.92 4.16
C ILE A 259 25.24 7.60 5.52
N ASN A 260 26.17 8.54 5.74
CA ASN A 260 26.36 9.22 7.02
C ASN A 260 25.62 10.58 7.09
N GLN A 261 24.65 10.85 6.22
CA GLN A 261 23.96 12.14 6.16
C GLN A 261 22.54 12.11 6.76
N THR A 262 22.21 11.11 7.58
CA THR A 262 20.88 10.98 8.22
C THR A 262 20.51 12.20 9.04
N ASP A 263 21.43 12.75 9.83
CA ASP A 263 21.17 13.96 10.63
C ASP A 263 20.87 15.17 9.77
N ARG A 264 21.54 15.31 8.63
CA ARG A 264 21.25 16.35 7.65
C ARG A 264 19.84 16.17 7.08
N LEU A 265 19.46 14.95 6.72
CA LEU A 265 18.13 14.64 6.19
C LEU A 265 17.05 14.98 7.21
N LEU A 266 17.18 14.50 8.43
CA LEU A 266 16.22 14.79 9.50
C LEU A 266 16.11 16.30 9.77
N LYS A 267 17.22 17.03 9.72
CA LYS A 267 17.21 18.49 9.87
C LYS A 267 16.46 19.18 8.73
N VAL A 268 16.66 18.76 7.48
CA VAL A 268 15.95 19.32 6.30
C VAL A 268 14.44 19.08 6.43
N LEU A 269 14.01 17.88 6.76
CA LEU A 269 12.59 17.54 6.93
C LEU A 269 11.96 18.30 8.12
N ASN A 270 12.68 18.43 9.23
CA ASN A 270 12.19 19.18 10.39
C ASN A 270 12.10 20.68 10.11
N ASN A 271 13.02 21.23 9.33
CA ASN A 271 12.93 22.62 8.88
C ASN A 271 11.67 22.83 8.01
N ALA A 272 11.41 21.96 7.04
CA ALA A 272 10.20 22.02 6.23
C ALA A 272 8.91 21.98 7.10
N ARG A 273 8.88 21.08 8.11
CA ARG A 273 7.78 21.02 9.08
C ARG A 273 7.63 22.32 9.89
N SER A 274 8.73 22.94 10.29
CA SER A 274 8.70 24.22 11.03
C SER A 274 8.19 25.38 10.17
N GLU A 275 8.30 25.29 8.85
CA GLU A 275 7.71 26.20 7.87
C GLU A 275 6.23 25.91 7.58
N GLY A 276 5.62 24.92 8.24
CA GLY A 276 4.22 24.56 8.08
C GLY A 276 3.95 23.54 6.95
N ILE A 277 4.98 22.98 6.33
CA ILE A 277 4.82 21.95 5.31
C ILE A 277 4.60 20.59 6.00
N ILE A 278 3.51 19.90 5.70
CA ILE A 278 3.24 18.56 6.23
C ILE A 278 4.02 17.56 5.40
N VAL A 279 5.20 17.16 5.88
CA VAL A 279 6.05 16.16 5.24
C VAL A 279 6.21 14.95 6.14
N SER A 280 5.98 13.77 5.57
CA SER A 280 6.18 12.44 6.17
C SER A 280 7.05 11.58 5.26
N ALA A 281 7.46 10.43 5.75
CA ALA A 281 8.15 9.42 4.96
C ALA A 281 7.77 8.03 5.49
N ASP A 282 7.83 7.02 4.63
CA ASP A 282 7.80 5.62 5.03
C ASP A 282 9.18 4.98 4.85
N ILE A 283 9.39 3.85 5.52
CA ILE A 283 10.64 3.09 5.50
C ILE A 283 10.33 1.61 5.72
N TYR A 284 11.09 0.74 5.12
CA TYR A 284 11.04 -0.70 5.35
C TYR A 284 12.23 -1.18 6.20
N PRO A 285 12.13 -2.28 6.94
CA PRO A 285 13.17 -2.74 7.87
C PRO A 285 14.18 -3.69 7.21
N TYR A 286 14.53 -3.48 5.94
CA TYR A 286 15.48 -4.32 5.21
C TYR A 286 16.76 -3.55 4.91
N THR A 287 17.86 -4.30 4.72
CA THR A 287 19.18 -3.75 4.39
C THR A 287 19.45 -3.73 2.88
N TYR A 288 18.47 -4.06 2.08
CA TYR A 288 18.51 -4.07 0.61
C TYR A 288 17.22 -3.46 0.06
N TRP A 289 17.25 -3.08 -1.20
CA TRP A 289 16.10 -2.56 -1.95
C TRP A 289 16.00 -3.29 -3.29
N GLN A 290 14.82 -3.27 -3.89
CA GLN A 290 14.56 -3.85 -5.21
C GLN A 290 14.01 -2.78 -6.13
N SER A 291 14.49 -2.77 -7.38
CA SER A 291 13.99 -1.90 -8.45
C SER A 291 14.41 -2.45 -9.80
N THR A 292 14.08 -1.73 -10.88
CA THR A 292 14.59 -2.03 -12.22
C THR A 292 16.02 -1.55 -12.37
N MET A 293 16.82 -2.23 -13.19
CA MET A 293 18.20 -1.83 -13.49
C MET A 293 18.31 -0.43 -14.13
N GLN A 294 17.23 0.04 -14.76
CA GLN A 294 17.18 1.34 -15.46
C GLN A 294 17.33 2.53 -14.50
N VAL A 295 16.92 2.40 -13.21
CA VAL A 295 17.05 3.48 -12.22
C VAL A 295 18.51 3.86 -11.96
N LEU A 296 19.43 2.92 -12.15
CA LEU A 296 20.88 3.18 -12.04
C LEU A 296 21.40 4.18 -13.10
N PHE A 297 20.59 4.45 -14.13
CA PHE A 297 20.91 5.34 -15.26
C PHE A 297 19.87 6.48 -15.37
N PRO A 298 19.91 7.48 -14.50
CA PRO A 298 18.89 8.53 -14.47
C PRO A 298 18.80 9.38 -15.74
N LYS A 299 19.85 9.35 -16.59
CA LYS A 299 19.85 10.00 -17.90
C LYS A 299 19.39 9.08 -19.03
N ARG A 300 19.07 7.83 -18.73
CA ARG A 300 18.74 6.78 -19.72
C ARG A 300 19.85 6.57 -20.78
N ASP A 301 21.10 6.89 -20.42
CA ASP A 301 22.30 6.71 -21.24
C ASP A 301 22.89 5.30 -21.05
N PHE A 302 22.08 4.27 -21.32
CA PHE A 302 22.36 2.87 -21.00
C PHE A 302 23.63 2.30 -21.63
N ASN A 303 24.15 2.92 -22.70
CA ASN A 303 25.40 2.56 -23.36
C ASN A 303 26.61 3.39 -22.83
N ASN A 304 26.44 4.14 -21.75
CA ASN A 304 27.51 4.96 -21.17
C ASN A 304 28.25 4.20 -20.08
N LYS A 305 29.46 3.74 -20.41
CA LYS A 305 30.30 3.00 -19.46
C LYS A 305 30.56 3.75 -18.16
N SER A 306 30.75 5.07 -18.20
CA SER A 306 30.96 5.87 -16.97
C SER A 306 29.72 5.89 -16.07
N SER A 307 28.51 5.81 -16.63
CA SER A 307 27.27 5.68 -15.85
C SER A 307 27.17 4.30 -15.19
N ALA A 308 27.56 3.23 -15.89
CA ALA A 308 27.64 1.88 -15.33
C ALA A 308 28.72 1.77 -14.24
N GLU A 309 29.91 2.35 -14.48
CA GLU A 309 30.99 2.42 -13.47
C GLU A 309 30.50 3.15 -12.21
N PHE A 310 29.87 4.30 -12.36
CA PHE A 310 29.29 5.02 -11.21
C PHE A 310 28.28 4.17 -10.45
N ALA A 311 27.37 3.51 -11.14
CA ALA A 311 26.34 2.66 -10.55
C ALA A 311 26.96 1.54 -9.69
N LEU A 312 27.93 0.82 -10.24
CA LEU A 312 28.56 -0.34 -9.60
C LEU A 312 29.74 0.02 -8.67
N THR A 313 30.05 1.30 -8.48
CA THR A 313 31.08 1.74 -7.53
C THR A 313 30.52 2.62 -6.42
N GLU A 314 29.59 3.54 -6.73
CA GLU A 314 29.06 4.53 -5.78
C GLU A 314 27.71 4.14 -5.20
N ILE A 315 26.83 3.49 -5.98
CA ILE A 315 25.49 3.08 -5.52
C ILE A 315 25.55 1.67 -4.91
N THR A 316 26.14 0.71 -5.65
CA THR A 316 26.26 -0.69 -5.23
C THR A 316 27.65 -1.25 -5.60
N SER A 317 27.76 -2.57 -5.77
CA SER A 317 28.89 -3.26 -6.37
C SER A 317 28.37 -4.47 -7.16
N PRO A 318 29.16 -5.09 -8.06
CA PRO A 318 28.73 -6.31 -8.74
C PRO A 318 28.34 -7.46 -7.79
N GLU A 319 28.99 -7.56 -6.62
CA GLU A 319 28.68 -8.52 -5.55
C GLU A 319 27.46 -8.08 -4.69
N GLY A 320 27.04 -6.84 -4.81
CA GLY A 320 25.88 -6.28 -4.10
C GLY A 320 24.59 -6.31 -4.89
N VAL A 321 24.62 -6.75 -6.16
CA VAL A 321 23.44 -6.85 -7.02
C VAL A 321 23.02 -8.32 -7.16
N ILE A 322 21.80 -8.64 -6.72
CA ILE A 322 21.14 -9.93 -6.94
C ILE A 322 20.07 -9.74 -8.02
N VAL A 323 20.09 -10.56 -9.05
CA VAL A 323 19.06 -10.56 -10.10
C VAL A 323 17.82 -11.29 -9.58
N SER A 324 16.77 -10.54 -9.26
CA SER A 324 15.51 -11.12 -8.77
C SER A 324 14.65 -11.71 -9.89
N GLU A 325 14.70 -11.10 -11.08
CA GLU A 325 14.00 -11.54 -12.29
C GLU A 325 14.72 -10.98 -13.52
N TYR A 326 14.83 -11.79 -14.57
CA TYR A 326 15.39 -11.38 -15.84
C TYR A 326 14.81 -12.22 -16.98
N THR A 327 13.80 -11.70 -17.66
CA THR A 327 13.04 -12.41 -18.70
C THR A 327 13.90 -12.93 -19.85
N PRO A 328 14.92 -12.18 -20.37
CA PRO A 328 15.79 -12.69 -21.43
C PRO A 328 16.58 -13.94 -21.06
N SER A 329 16.87 -14.15 -19.78
CA SER A 329 17.57 -15.34 -19.27
C SER A 329 17.10 -15.68 -17.85
N PRO A 330 15.97 -16.40 -17.69
CA PRO A 330 15.37 -16.70 -16.38
C PRO A 330 16.25 -17.50 -15.42
N ASN A 331 17.28 -18.17 -15.95
CA ASN A 331 18.26 -18.91 -15.15
C ASN A 331 19.24 -18.04 -14.38
N TYR A 332 19.25 -16.71 -14.60
CA TYR A 332 20.04 -15.76 -13.80
C TYR A 332 19.34 -15.35 -12.52
N LYS A 333 18.10 -15.78 -12.31
CA LYS A 333 17.37 -15.51 -11.09
C LYS A 333 18.15 -15.99 -9.86
N ASP A 334 18.21 -15.13 -8.84
CA ASP A 334 18.90 -15.32 -7.56
C ASP A 334 20.44 -15.39 -7.66
N MET A 335 21.02 -15.09 -8.83
CA MET A 335 22.46 -14.98 -9.01
C MET A 335 22.95 -13.56 -8.75
N LEU A 336 24.18 -13.43 -8.28
CA LEU A 336 24.89 -12.15 -8.21
C LEU A 336 25.32 -11.68 -9.62
N LEU A 337 25.34 -10.38 -9.85
CA LEU A 337 25.84 -9.83 -11.10
C LEU A 337 27.30 -10.22 -11.36
N SER A 338 28.13 -10.30 -10.30
CA SER A 338 29.51 -10.79 -10.37
C SER A 338 29.60 -12.25 -10.82
N GLU A 339 28.73 -13.15 -10.32
CA GLU A 339 28.71 -14.56 -10.72
C GLU A 339 28.31 -14.72 -12.19
N ILE A 340 27.34 -13.94 -12.67
CA ILE A 340 26.95 -13.94 -14.09
C ILE A 340 28.10 -13.41 -14.96
N ALA A 341 28.78 -12.37 -14.50
CA ALA A 341 29.94 -11.80 -15.21
C ALA A 341 31.08 -12.83 -15.35
N GLU A 342 31.39 -13.57 -14.29
CA GLU A 342 32.35 -14.66 -14.30
C GLU A 342 31.93 -15.79 -15.24
N LEU A 343 30.65 -16.24 -15.15
CA LEU A 343 30.10 -17.30 -15.99
C LEU A 343 30.21 -16.97 -17.48
N LEU A 344 30.00 -15.71 -17.84
CA LEU A 344 30.05 -15.23 -19.21
C LEU A 344 31.45 -14.73 -19.65
N ASN A 345 32.40 -14.71 -18.73
CA ASN A 345 33.74 -14.10 -18.93
C ASN A 345 33.62 -12.66 -19.48
N GLN A 346 32.73 -11.85 -18.86
CA GLN A 346 32.44 -10.46 -19.24
C GLN A 346 32.80 -9.48 -18.12
N ASP A 347 33.12 -8.26 -18.50
CA ASP A 347 33.24 -7.13 -17.59
C ASP A 347 31.87 -6.82 -16.95
N PRO A 348 31.71 -6.72 -15.60
CA PRO A 348 30.42 -6.48 -14.94
C PRO A 348 29.72 -5.19 -15.41
N TYR A 349 30.48 -4.15 -15.75
CA TYR A 349 29.91 -2.89 -16.25
C TYR A 349 29.28 -3.08 -17.63
N ALA A 350 29.96 -3.80 -18.51
CA ALA A 350 29.46 -4.14 -19.83
C ALA A 350 28.25 -5.09 -19.73
N LEU A 351 28.30 -6.05 -18.79
CA LEU A 351 27.18 -6.97 -18.54
C LEU A 351 25.93 -6.20 -18.13
N LEU A 352 26.03 -5.27 -17.17
CA LEU A 352 24.88 -4.46 -16.72
C LEU A 352 24.24 -3.71 -17.88
N MET A 353 25.04 -3.06 -18.73
CA MET A 353 24.55 -2.35 -19.92
C MET A 353 23.86 -3.30 -20.91
N ASN A 354 24.46 -4.45 -21.20
CA ASN A 354 23.89 -5.45 -22.11
C ASN A 354 22.57 -6.05 -21.57
N MET A 355 22.48 -6.27 -20.25
CA MET A 355 21.25 -6.78 -19.64
C MET A 355 20.12 -5.77 -19.77
N ILE A 356 20.37 -4.48 -19.58
CA ILE A 356 19.36 -3.44 -19.78
C ILE A 356 18.91 -3.39 -21.25
N ASP A 357 19.87 -3.37 -22.17
CA ASP A 357 19.61 -3.31 -23.62
C ASP A 357 18.71 -4.48 -24.07
N SER A 358 19.00 -5.69 -23.59
CA SER A 358 18.23 -6.90 -23.91
C SER A 358 16.80 -6.86 -23.36
N THR A 359 16.52 -6.13 -22.26
CA THR A 359 15.14 -5.95 -21.77
C THR A 359 14.37 -4.97 -22.65
N LEU A 360 15.00 -3.91 -23.10
CA LEU A 360 14.39 -2.91 -23.97
C LEU A 360 14.00 -3.48 -25.35
N ASP A 361 14.84 -4.34 -25.92
CA ASP A 361 14.58 -5.02 -27.19
C ASP A 361 13.38 -5.99 -27.08
N ASN A 362 13.19 -6.65 -25.94
CA ASN A 362 12.07 -7.56 -25.73
C ASN A 362 10.75 -6.81 -25.55
N ASP A 363 10.73 -5.67 -24.88
CA ASP A 363 9.52 -4.83 -24.74
C ASP A 363 9.00 -4.35 -26.11
N HIS A 364 9.88 -4.19 -27.10
CA HIS A 364 9.53 -3.84 -28.47
C HIS A 364 9.06 -5.04 -29.32
N SER A 365 9.33 -6.28 -28.89
CA SER A 365 8.95 -7.50 -29.64
C SER A 365 7.57 -8.04 -29.28
N GLU A 366 6.96 -7.56 -28.21
CA GLU A 366 5.61 -7.94 -27.75
C GLU A 366 4.53 -6.90 -28.10
N SER A 367 4.85 -5.85 -28.88
CA SER A 367 3.93 -4.78 -29.30
C SER A 367 3.31 -5.01 -30.71
#